data_e342d78a19e0545e12af1ba6c8db0c1f
#
_entry.id   e342d78a19e0545e12af1ba6c8db0c1f
#
_cell.length_a   1.000
_cell.length_b   1.000
_cell.length_c   1.000
_cell.angle_alpha   90.00
_cell.angle_beta   90.00
_cell.angle_gamma   90.00
#
_symmetry.space_group_name_H-M   'P 1'
#
loop_
_entity.id
_entity.type
_entity.pdbx_description
1 polymer ?
#
loop_
_entity_poly.entity_id
_entity_poly.type
_entity_poly.pdbx_seq_one_letter_code
_entity_poly.pdbx_strand_id
1 'polypeptide(L)'
;MTKNYGNEPVQRTCAAADRTGHAILHTLYGQALKHNTEFFIEYFALDLLMKDGQCKGLIAWNLNDGTIHRFRSHITIIATGGYGKVYYSATSAHTCTGDGNAMVLRAGLPLQDMEFVQFHPLSLIHI
;
A
#
# COMPACT_ATOMS: atom_id res chain seq x y z
N MET A 1 -1.41 -1.37 24.84
CA MET A 1 -2.18 -2.62 24.59
C MET A 1 -1.26 -3.81 24.74
N THR A 2 -1.65 -4.77 25.52
CA THR A 2 -0.86 -5.98 25.76
C THR A 2 -1.39 -7.09 24.85
N LYS A 3 -0.56 -7.63 23.96
CA LYS A 3 -0.89 -8.82 23.18
C LYS A 3 -0.13 -10.00 23.74
N ASN A 4 -0.84 -11.08 24.05
CA ASN A 4 -0.24 -12.35 24.44
C ASN A 4 0.22 -13.10 23.19
N TYR A 5 1.53 -13.29 23.07
CA TYR A 5 2.11 -14.26 22.16
C TYR A 5 2.85 -15.28 23.05
N GLY A 6 2.25 -16.44 23.24
CA GLY A 6 2.73 -17.45 24.18
C GLY A 6 2.24 -17.20 25.61
N ASN A 7 2.97 -17.68 26.60
CA ASN A 7 2.57 -17.69 28.01
C ASN A 7 2.82 -16.38 28.76
N GLU A 8 3.50 -15.40 28.15
CA GLU A 8 3.77 -14.11 28.79
C GLU A 8 3.25 -12.93 27.95
N PRO A 9 2.61 -11.93 28.60
CA PRO A 9 2.14 -10.74 27.90
C PRO A 9 3.34 -9.86 27.51
N VAL A 10 3.42 -9.52 26.22
CA VAL A 10 4.46 -8.63 25.70
C VAL A 10 3.81 -7.35 25.17
N GLN A 11 4.28 -6.20 25.66
CA GLN A 11 3.84 -4.89 25.17
C GLN A 11 4.64 -4.51 23.92
N ARG A 12 4.03 -4.64 22.75
CA ARG A 12 4.65 -4.31 21.45
C ARG A 12 3.86 -3.30 20.63
N THR A 13 2.64 -3.01 21.03
CA THR A 13 1.72 -2.19 20.24
C THR A 13 1.78 -0.76 20.74
N CYS A 14 2.14 0.17 19.83
CA CYS A 14 1.97 1.60 20.02
C CYS A 14 0.63 2.00 19.40
N ALA A 15 -0.14 2.81 20.09
CA ALA A 15 -1.45 3.23 19.62
C ALA A 15 -1.78 4.65 20.10
N ALA A 16 -2.53 5.39 19.31
CA ALA A 16 -3.14 6.67 19.66
C ALA A 16 -4.67 6.52 19.66
N ALA A 17 -5.18 5.70 20.57
CA ALA A 17 -6.59 5.32 20.66
C ALA A 17 -7.14 4.81 19.31
N ASP A 18 -8.30 5.29 18.87
CA ASP A 18 -8.95 4.96 17.60
C ASP A 18 -8.39 5.74 16.38
N ARG A 19 -7.49 6.69 16.62
CA ARG A 19 -6.88 7.54 15.58
C ARG A 19 -5.43 7.21 15.24
N THR A 20 -4.99 6.00 15.53
CA THR A 20 -3.58 5.59 15.34
C THR A 20 -3.11 5.78 13.89
N GLY A 21 -3.90 5.35 12.91
CA GLY A 21 -3.57 5.51 11.48
C GLY A 21 -3.47 6.98 11.08
N HIS A 22 -4.41 7.81 11.51
CA HIS A 22 -4.40 9.25 11.27
C HIS A 22 -3.17 9.93 11.87
N ALA A 23 -2.81 9.60 13.12
CA ALA A 23 -1.63 10.13 13.79
C ALA A 23 -0.32 9.77 13.05
N ILE A 24 -0.20 8.53 12.58
CA ILE A 24 0.95 8.07 11.79
C ILE A 24 1.07 8.88 10.50
N LEU A 25 -0.02 8.96 9.72
CA LEU A 25 -0.02 9.66 8.43
C LEU A 25 0.36 11.14 8.59
N HIS A 26 -0.25 11.85 9.53
CA HIS A 26 0.06 13.27 9.75
C HIS A 26 1.51 13.50 10.19
N THR A 27 2.02 12.63 11.04
CA THR A 27 3.42 12.72 11.49
C THR A 27 4.39 12.48 10.34
N LEU A 28 4.18 11.42 9.57
CA LEU A 28 5.05 11.07 8.44
C LEU A 28 4.96 12.11 7.32
N TYR A 29 3.77 12.59 7.01
CA TYR A 29 3.58 13.64 6.01
C TYR A 29 4.31 14.93 6.42
N GLY A 30 4.14 15.37 7.66
CA GLY A 30 4.86 16.54 8.18
C GLY A 30 6.39 16.39 8.14
N GLN A 31 6.92 15.18 8.40
CA GLN A 31 8.35 14.92 8.26
C GLN A 31 8.79 14.90 6.78
N ALA A 32 8.02 14.30 5.90
CA ALA A 32 8.32 14.27 4.48
C ALA A 32 8.43 15.70 3.88
N LEU A 33 7.54 16.61 4.28
CA LEU A 33 7.62 18.01 3.87
C LEU A 33 8.92 18.70 4.30
N LYS A 34 9.43 18.40 5.50
CA LYS A 34 10.72 18.94 5.98
C LYS A 34 11.91 18.48 5.12
N HIS A 35 11.79 17.35 4.46
CA HIS A 35 12.83 16.77 3.61
C HIS A 35 12.61 17.04 2.12
N ASN A 36 11.78 18.01 1.78
CA ASN A 36 11.47 18.42 0.40
C ASN A 36 11.03 17.23 -0.48
N THR A 37 10.24 16.31 0.09
CA THR A 37 9.66 15.19 -0.67
C THR A 37 8.64 15.71 -1.65
N GLU A 38 8.77 15.35 -2.92
CA GLU A 38 7.75 15.64 -3.94
C GLU A 38 6.61 14.64 -3.85
N PHE A 39 5.38 15.14 -3.91
CA PHE A 39 4.15 14.35 -3.87
C PHE A 39 3.42 14.49 -5.21
N PHE A 40 3.18 13.37 -5.86
CA PHE A 40 2.38 13.27 -7.08
C PHE A 40 0.99 12.74 -6.71
N ILE A 41 0.09 13.66 -6.36
CA ILE A 41 -1.27 13.36 -5.93
C ILE A 41 -2.15 13.16 -7.15
N GLU A 42 -3.11 12.19 -7.10
CA GLU A 42 -3.98 11.83 -8.23
C GLU A 42 -3.21 11.28 -9.44
N TYR A 43 -2.09 10.60 -9.18
CA TYR A 43 -1.36 9.83 -10.18
C TYR A 43 -1.59 8.34 -9.96
N PHE A 44 -2.20 7.70 -10.95
CA PHE A 44 -2.45 6.26 -10.91
C PHE A 44 -1.28 5.51 -11.56
N ALA A 45 -0.58 4.69 -10.78
CA ALA A 45 0.52 3.88 -11.28
C ALA A 45 -0.02 2.76 -12.19
N LEU A 46 0.43 2.74 -13.44
CA LEU A 46 -0.01 1.78 -14.45
C LEU A 46 0.89 0.55 -14.49
N ASP A 47 2.21 0.77 -14.60
CA ASP A 47 3.17 -0.32 -14.74
C ASP A 47 4.59 0.08 -14.32
N LEU A 48 5.42 -0.93 -14.05
CA LEU A 48 6.84 -0.76 -13.78
C LEU A 48 7.65 -0.66 -15.08
N LEU A 49 8.64 0.21 -15.10
CA LEU A 49 9.60 0.32 -16.19
C LEU A 49 10.75 -0.67 -15.95
N MET A 50 10.70 -1.79 -16.61
CA MET A 50 11.73 -2.83 -16.52
C MET A 50 12.72 -2.71 -17.69
N LYS A 51 14.00 -2.81 -17.41
CA LYS A 51 15.08 -2.90 -18.40
C LYS A 51 16.18 -3.82 -17.87
N ASP A 52 16.54 -4.82 -18.64
CA ASP A 52 17.61 -5.78 -18.32
C ASP A 52 17.45 -6.40 -16.91
N GLY A 53 16.22 -6.78 -16.57
CA GLY A 53 15.87 -7.35 -15.26
C GLY A 53 15.87 -6.35 -14.09
N GLN A 54 16.04 -5.05 -14.35
CA GLN A 54 16.07 -4.01 -13.33
C GLN A 54 14.88 -3.06 -13.46
N CYS A 55 14.27 -2.71 -12.33
CA CYS A 55 13.27 -1.65 -12.29
C CYS A 55 13.97 -0.28 -12.43
N LYS A 56 13.52 0.52 -13.37
CA LYS A 56 14.04 1.85 -13.68
C LYS A 56 13.03 2.96 -13.37
N GLY A 57 11.93 2.61 -12.72
CA GLY A 57 10.85 3.52 -12.38
C GLY A 57 9.49 2.98 -12.74
N LEU A 58 8.55 3.86 -13.02
CA LEU A 58 7.17 3.49 -13.35
C LEU A 58 6.54 4.43 -14.39
N ILE A 59 5.44 3.98 -14.98
CA ILE A 59 4.52 4.80 -15.75
C ILE A 59 3.29 5.08 -14.89
N ALA A 60 2.85 6.32 -14.86
CA ALA A 60 1.64 6.72 -14.16
C ALA A 60 0.76 7.60 -15.03
N TRP A 61 -0.53 7.50 -14.79
CA TRP A 61 -1.57 8.30 -15.41
C TRP A 61 -1.97 9.42 -14.44
N ASN A 62 -1.85 10.67 -14.88
CA ASN A 62 -2.38 11.81 -14.14
C ASN A 62 -3.90 11.85 -14.32
N LEU A 63 -4.64 11.65 -13.26
CA LEU A 63 -6.11 11.61 -13.29
C LEU A 63 -6.74 12.99 -13.47
N ASN A 64 -5.99 14.08 -13.24
CA ASN A 64 -6.52 15.43 -13.35
C ASN A 64 -6.61 15.91 -14.81
N ASP A 65 -5.64 15.54 -15.65
CA ASP A 65 -5.54 16.03 -17.03
C ASP A 65 -5.50 14.92 -18.08
N GLY A 66 -5.48 13.65 -17.65
CA GLY A 66 -5.46 12.48 -18.52
C GLY A 66 -4.10 12.19 -19.17
N THR A 67 -3.04 12.89 -18.80
CA THR A 67 -1.70 12.67 -19.38
C THR A 67 -0.98 11.47 -18.76
N ILE A 68 -0.08 10.86 -19.55
CA ILE A 68 0.75 9.75 -19.08
C ILE A 68 2.15 10.26 -18.81
N HIS A 69 2.66 9.95 -17.61
CA HIS A 69 3.96 10.36 -17.13
C HIS A 69 4.88 9.18 -16.90
N ARG A 70 6.14 9.35 -17.20
CA ARG A 70 7.19 8.39 -16.93
C ARG A 70 8.10 8.90 -15.81
N PHE A 71 8.07 8.22 -14.68
CA PHE A 71 8.95 8.49 -13.55
C PHE A 71 10.18 7.57 -13.61
N ARG A 72 11.35 8.16 -13.61
CA ARG A 72 12.62 7.42 -13.59
C ARG A 72 13.18 7.44 -12.17
N SER A 73 13.59 6.28 -11.68
CA SER A 73 14.15 6.14 -10.34
C SER A 73 15.23 5.07 -10.31
N HIS A 74 16.19 5.22 -9.40
CA HIS A 74 17.15 4.18 -9.10
C HIS A 74 16.57 3.08 -8.20
N ILE A 75 15.64 3.45 -7.33
CA ILE A 75 14.94 2.55 -6.40
C ILE A 75 13.45 2.86 -6.48
N THR A 76 12.63 1.84 -6.58
CA THR A 76 11.17 1.95 -6.54
C THR A 76 10.66 1.12 -5.38
N ILE A 77 9.89 1.75 -4.48
CA ILE A 77 9.24 1.07 -3.35
C ILE A 77 7.77 0.92 -3.69
N ILE A 78 7.26 -0.32 -3.63
CA ILE A 78 5.84 -0.63 -3.79
C ILE A 78 5.23 -0.72 -2.39
N ALA A 79 4.33 0.21 -2.08
CA ALA A 79 3.66 0.32 -0.79
C ALA A 79 2.15 0.58 -0.98
N THR A 80 1.53 -0.14 -1.91
CA THR A 80 0.15 0.08 -2.38
C THR A 80 -0.92 -0.53 -1.48
N GLY A 81 -0.53 -1.09 -0.34
CA GLY A 81 -1.46 -1.71 0.62
C GLY A 81 -1.98 -3.07 0.16
N GLY A 82 -3.11 -3.46 0.71
CA GLY A 82 -3.71 -4.77 0.48
C GLY A 82 -4.52 -4.88 -0.82
N TYR A 83 -5.07 -6.08 -1.05
CA TYR A 83 -5.86 -6.40 -2.25
C TYR A 83 -7.24 -7.01 -1.90
N GLY A 84 -7.76 -6.70 -0.72
CA GLY A 84 -9.04 -7.28 -0.25
C GLY A 84 -10.22 -7.07 -1.20
N LYS A 85 -10.21 -6.02 -2.02
CA LYS A 85 -11.27 -5.73 -2.99
C LYS A 85 -11.27 -6.59 -4.26
N VAL A 86 -10.34 -7.52 -4.41
CA VAL A 86 -10.46 -8.58 -5.43
C VAL A 86 -11.55 -9.58 -5.07
N TYR A 87 -11.97 -9.64 -3.80
CA TYR A 87 -13.07 -10.47 -3.33
C TYR A 87 -14.38 -9.68 -3.34
N TYR A 88 -15.48 -10.37 -3.67
CA TYR A 88 -16.80 -9.76 -3.76
C TYR A 88 -17.24 -9.11 -2.43
N SER A 89 -17.06 -9.83 -1.33
CA SER A 89 -17.38 -9.34 0.02
C SER A 89 -16.11 -9.06 0.78
N ALA A 90 -15.78 -7.79 0.95
CA ALA A 90 -14.60 -7.36 1.68
C ALA A 90 -14.84 -6.03 2.39
N THR A 91 -14.33 -5.93 3.60
CA THR A 91 -14.38 -4.72 4.44
C THR A 91 -13.21 -3.77 4.21
N SER A 92 -12.31 -4.13 3.29
CA SER A 92 -11.17 -3.32 2.89
C SER A 92 -11.61 -2.01 2.22
N ALA A 93 -10.78 -0.99 2.30
CA ALA A 93 -10.99 0.24 1.56
C ALA A 93 -11.11 -0.02 0.05
N HIS A 94 -11.89 0.81 -0.65
CA HIS A 94 -12.12 0.65 -2.09
C HIS A 94 -10.84 0.73 -2.93
N THR A 95 -9.79 1.34 -2.39
CA THR A 95 -8.46 1.45 -3.01
C THR A 95 -7.61 0.18 -2.89
N CYS A 96 -8.04 -0.83 -2.10
CA CYS A 96 -7.32 -2.09 -1.92
C CYS A 96 -7.59 -3.06 -3.08
N THR A 97 -7.24 -2.68 -4.29
CA THR A 97 -7.61 -3.35 -5.55
C THR A 97 -6.58 -4.37 -6.04
N GLY A 98 -5.35 -4.36 -5.49
CA GLY A 98 -4.29 -5.28 -5.87
C GLY A 98 -3.49 -4.84 -7.10
N ASP A 99 -3.64 -3.61 -7.56
CA ASP A 99 -2.91 -3.09 -8.73
C ASP A 99 -1.39 -3.14 -8.55
N GLY A 100 -0.89 -2.89 -7.33
CA GLY A 100 0.54 -3.01 -7.02
C GLY A 100 1.05 -4.44 -7.23
N ASN A 101 0.33 -5.44 -6.73
CA ASN A 101 0.66 -6.85 -6.93
C ASN A 101 0.62 -7.21 -8.41
N ALA A 102 -0.37 -6.72 -9.14
CA ALA A 102 -0.51 -6.95 -10.57
C ALA A 102 0.66 -6.36 -11.38
N MET A 103 1.11 -5.15 -11.04
CA MET A 103 2.30 -4.55 -11.66
C MET A 103 3.56 -5.39 -11.44
N VAL A 104 3.76 -5.87 -10.21
CA VAL A 104 4.90 -6.73 -9.85
C VAL A 104 4.87 -8.03 -10.65
N LEU A 105 3.70 -8.67 -10.73
CA LEU A 105 3.52 -9.91 -11.48
C LEU A 105 3.76 -9.70 -12.99
N ARG A 106 3.22 -8.64 -13.59
CA ARG A 106 3.46 -8.31 -15.00
C ARG A 106 4.92 -8.00 -15.30
N ALA A 107 5.65 -7.47 -14.32
CA ALA A 107 7.10 -7.24 -14.42
C ALA A 107 7.93 -8.54 -14.36
N GLY A 108 7.29 -9.71 -14.18
CA GLY A 108 7.96 -10.99 -14.06
C GLY A 108 8.62 -11.24 -12.71
N LEU A 109 8.26 -10.47 -11.68
CA LEU A 109 8.77 -10.62 -10.33
C LEU A 109 7.88 -11.58 -9.51
N PRO A 110 8.45 -12.34 -8.55
CA PRO A 110 7.68 -13.27 -7.75
C PRO A 110 6.77 -12.54 -6.75
N LEU A 111 5.60 -13.12 -6.51
CA LEU A 111 4.75 -12.79 -5.38
C LEU A 111 4.87 -13.89 -4.32
N GLN A 112 4.75 -13.54 -3.04
CA GLN A 112 4.86 -14.46 -1.93
C GLN A 112 3.69 -14.29 -0.97
N ASP A 113 3.32 -15.38 -0.30
CA ASP A 113 2.33 -15.42 0.79
C ASP A 113 0.93 -14.88 0.38
N MET A 114 0.55 -15.09 -0.87
CA MET A 114 -0.70 -14.56 -1.43
C MET A 114 -1.95 -15.20 -0.82
N GLU A 115 -1.83 -16.35 -0.15
CA GLU A 115 -2.91 -17.00 0.58
C GLU A 115 -3.25 -16.34 1.90
N PHE A 116 -2.38 -15.51 2.46
CA PHE A 116 -2.59 -14.84 3.74
C PHE A 116 -3.45 -13.59 3.59
N VAL A 117 -4.76 -13.80 3.41
CA VAL A 117 -5.76 -12.73 3.39
C VAL A 117 -6.52 -12.74 4.71
N GLN A 118 -6.48 -11.62 5.43
CA GLN A 118 -7.23 -11.49 6.67
C GLN A 118 -8.67 -11.07 6.41
N PHE A 119 -9.62 -11.94 6.75
CA PHE A 119 -11.03 -11.59 6.84
C PHE A 119 -11.31 -10.98 8.21
N HIS A 120 -12.06 -9.87 8.24
CA HIS A 120 -12.40 -9.18 9.49
C HIS A 120 -13.81 -9.60 9.96
N PRO A 121 -13.93 -10.58 10.87
CA PRO A 121 -15.23 -11.20 11.18
C PRO A 121 -16.21 -10.26 11.85
N LEU A 122 -15.74 -9.28 12.62
CA LEU A 122 -16.61 -8.36 13.37
C LEU A 122 -17.38 -7.39 12.46
N SER A 123 -16.87 -7.05 11.29
CA SER A 123 -17.57 -6.15 10.36
C SER A 123 -18.52 -6.88 9.43
N LEU A 124 -18.51 -8.21 9.41
CA LEU A 124 -19.45 -9.03 8.64
C LEU A 124 -20.74 -9.30 9.39
N ILE A 125 -20.85 -8.97 10.67
CA ILE A 125 -22.05 -9.17 11.49
C ILE A 125 -23.20 -8.25 11.07
N HIS A 126 -22.91 -7.18 10.34
CA HIS A 126 -23.86 -6.16 9.92
C HIS A 126 -24.18 -6.16 8.41
N ILE A 127 -23.84 -7.26 7.72
CA ILE A 127 -24.18 -7.45 6.30
C ILE A 127 -25.36 -8.39 6.17
#